data_449c23f3ff5abfd634bc50b0a0858d96
#
_entry.id   449c23f3ff5abfd634bc50b0a0858d96
#
_cell.length_a   1.000
_cell.length_b   1.000
_cell.length_c   1.000
_cell.angle_alpha   90.00
_cell.angle_beta   90.00
_cell.angle_gamma   90.00
#
_symmetry.space_group_name_H-M   'P 1'
#
loop_
_entity.id
_entity.type
_entity.pdbx_description
1 polymer ?
#
loop_
_entity_poly.entity_id
_entity_poly.type
_entity_poly.pdbx_seq_one_letter_code
_entity_poly.pdbx_strand_id
1 'polypeptide(L)'
;MKVLFNHLGRTLIAVLCAVLVIGGFNEYLIPEIQNYSKKAVVKEVNLRINEDSNAPALNCVNSNIRVKINDNVNIFSGITARTAGGSNLIQTFREDYNKPARERKYVFVYRLCDDHTSVLASEIDTSKEGEWVVVFCAKDGSNFKTLAVHYEVYDPEIVVVT
;
A
#
# COMPACT_ATOMS: atom_id res chain seq x y z
N MET A 1 14.83 -37.15 36.80
CA MET A 1 13.49 -36.99 36.22
C MET A 1 12.91 -35.57 36.33
N LYS A 2 12.97 -34.87 37.47
CA LYS A 2 12.40 -33.48 37.60
C LYS A 2 12.99 -32.45 36.62
N VAL A 3 14.27 -32.50 36.29
CA VAL A 3 14.93 -31.55 35.37
C VAL A 3 14.48 -31.71 33.92
N LEU A 4 14.22 -32.95 33.50
CA LEU A 4 13.75 -33.23 32.14
C LEU A 4 12.32 -32.71 31.89
N PHE A 5 11.44 -32.87 32.89
CA PHE A 5 10.07 -32.34 32.82
C PHE A 5 10.01 -30.82 32.80
N ASN A 6 10.93 -30.15 33.49
CA ASN A 6 10.98 -28.68 33.49
C ASN A 6 11.46 -28.12 32.12
N HIS A 7 12.39 -28.79 31.43
CA HIS A 7 12.84 -28.40 30.11
C HIS A 7 11.77 -28.68 29.05
N LEU A 8 11.11 -29.85 29.09
CA LEU A 8 10.02 -30.17 28.17
C LEU A 8 8.83 -29.20 28.33
N GLY A 9 8.45 -28.87 29.55
CA GLY A 9 7.36 -27.92 29.83
C GLY A 9 7.65 -26.51 29.30
N ARG A 10 8.88 -26.01 29.47
CA ARG A 10 9.29 -24.70 28.95
C ARG A 10 9.31 -24.66 27.43
N THR A 11 9.81 -25.72 26.77
CA THR A 11 9.83 -25.82 25.32
C THR A 11 8.41 -25.92 24.76
N LEU A 12 7.53 -26.69 25.40
CA LEU A 12 6.13 -26.82 25.00
C LEU A 12 5.39 -25.48 25.09
N ILE A 13 5.58 -24.73 26.18
CA ILE A 13 4.98 -23.41 26.36
C ILE A 13 5.51 -22.43 25.30
N ALA A 14 6.82 -22.44 25.02
CA ALA A 14 7.40 -21.54 24.01
C ALA A 14 6.84 -21.84 22.59
N VAL A 15 6.67 -23.12 22.24
CA VAL A 15 6.06 -23.53 20.97
C VAL A 15 4.59 -23.14 20.91
N LEU A 16 3.85 -23.32 22.02
CA LEU A 16 2.43 -22.93 22.08
C LEU A 16 2.24 -21.40 21.96
N CYS A 17 3.10 -20.62 22.60
CA CYS A 17 3.12 -19.16 22.45
C CYS A 17 3.47 -18.74 21.03
N ALA A 18 4.44 -19.39 20.38
CA ALA A 18 4.79 -19.09 19.00
C ALA A 18 3.64 -19.42 18.03
N VAL A 19 2.94 -20.54 18.23
CA VAL A 19 1.76 -20.91 17.41
C VAL A 19 0.62 -19.94 17.64
N LEU A 20 0.38 -19.49 18.87
CA LEU A 20 -0.67 -18.48 19.18
C LEU A 20 -0.34 -17.12 18.58
N VAL A 21 0.92 -16.71 18.60
CA VAL A 21 1.37 -15.45 17.99
C VAL A 21 1.23 -15.53 16.47
N ILE A 22 1.67 -16.61 15.83
CA ILE A 22 1.56 -16.80 14.37
C ILE A 22 0.10 -16.96 13.96
N GLY A 23 -0.71 -17.74 14.72
CA GLY A 23 -2.15 -17.90 14.48
C GLY A 23 -2.92 -16.59 14.67
N GLY A 24 -2.64 -15.86 15.75
CA GLY A 24 -3.25 -14.56 16.01
C GLY A 24 -2.87 -13.52 14.94
N PHE A 25 -1.64 -13.54 14.43
CA PHE A 25 -1.23 -12.69 13.31
C PHE A 25 -1.98 -13.04 12.02
N ASN A 26 -2.15 -14.33 11.72
CA ASN A 26 -2.85 -14.76 10.51
C ASN A 26 -4.38 -14.56 10.60
N GLU A 27 -4.99 -14.81 11.78
CA GLU A 27 -6.46 -14.74 11.90
C GLU A 27 -6.97 -13.33 12.18
N TYR A 28 -6.20 -12.46 12.83
CA TYR A 28 -6.66 -11.12 13.24
C TYR A 28 -6.03 -9.98 12.44
N LEU A 29 -4.73 -10.01 12.17
CA LEU A 29 -4.06 -8.90 11.50
C LEU A 29 -4.17 -8.99 9.97
N ILE A 30 -4.09 -10.18 9.37
CA ILE A 30 -4.22 -10.31 7.92
C ILE A 30 -5.65 -10.01 7.44
N PRO A 31 -6.74 -10.49 8.06
CA PRO A 31 -8.09 -10.08 7.69
C PRO A 31 -8.38 -8.61 7.98
N GLU A 32 -7.78 -8.05 9.03
CA GLU A 32 -7.93 -6.64 9.34
C GLU A 32 -7.20 -5.77 8.31
N ILE A 33 -5.99 -6.11 7.92
CA ILE A 33 -5.26 -5.47 6.82
C ILE A 33 -5.98 -5.67 5.48
N GLN A 34 -6.54 -6.85 5.22
CA GLN A 34 -7.35 -7.11 4.03
C GLN A 34 -8.68 -6.35 4.04
N ASN A 35 -9.33 -6.22 5.19
CA ASN A 35 -10.52 -5.37 5.37
C ASN A 35 -10.19 -3.87 5.30
N TYR A 36 -9.00 -3.46 5.75
CA TYR A 36 -8.52 -2.10 5.53
C TYR A 36 -8.22 -1.84 4.06
N SER A 37 -7.66 -2.78 3.33
CA SER A 37 -7.47 -2.63 1.88
C SER A 37 -8.79 -2.62 1.12
N LYS A 38 -9.80 -3.41 1.52
CA LYS A 38 -11.16 -3.37 0.94
C LYS A 38 -11.96 -2.13 1.33
N LYS A 39 -11.81 -1.60 2.55
CA LYS A 39 -12.52 -0.40 3.02
C LYS A 39 -11.77 0.90 2.72
N ALA A 40 -10.45 0.86 2.57
CA ALA A 40 -9.67 2.03 2.13
C ALA A 40 -9.98 2.42 0.67
N VAL A 41 -10.51 1.47 -0.13
CA VAL A 41 -11.01 1.74 -1.49
C VAL A 41 -12.30 2.56 -1.47
N VAL A 42 -13.08 2.60 -0.39
CA VAL A 42 -14.45 3.15 -0.40
C VAL A 42 -14.68 4.28 0.61
N LYS A 43 -13.77 4.53 1.52
CA LYS A 43 -13.90 5.65 2.47
C LYS A 43 -12.60 6.41 2.51
N GLU A 44 -12.69 7.73 2.18
CA GLU A 44 -11.73 8.71 2.65
C GLU A 44 -11.28 8.30 4.04
N VAL A 45 -10.09 7.74 4.12
CA VAL A 45 -9.41 7.61 5.38
C VAL A 45 -9.06 9.04 5.76
N ASN A 46 -10.03 9.72 6.37
CA ASN A 46 -9.77 10.83 7.25
C ASN A 46 -8.98 10.27 8.44
N LEU A 47 -7.76 9.83 8.16
CA LEU A 47 -6.73 9.82 9.17
C LEU A 47 -6.59 11.26 9.61
N ARG A 48 -7.32 11.64 10.66
CA ARG A 48 -6.91 12.72 11.54
C ARG A 48 -5.61 12.26 12.20
N ILE A 49 -4.56 12.18 11.40
CA ILE A 49 -3.22 12.34 11.89
C ILE A 49 -3.25 13.74 12.48
N ASN A 50 -3.01 13.89 13.78
CA ASN A 50 -2.70 15.17 14.38
C ASN A 50 -1.92 15.95 13.33
N GLU A 51 -2.42 17.12 12.98
CA GLU A 51 -1.71 18.07 12.10
C GLU A 51 -0.49 18.53 12.88
N ASP A 52 0.49 17.64 12.98
CA ASP A 52 1.80 17.98 13.48
C ASP A 52 2.36 18.90 12.41
N SER A 53 2.56 20.18 12.78
CA SER A 53 3.08 21.20 11.88
C SER A 53 4.40 20.81 11.21
N ASN A 54 5.00 19.71 11.67
CA ASN A 54 6.22 19.12 11.17
C ASN A 54 6.01 17.88 10.26
N ALA A 55 4.76 17.52 9.93
CA ALA A 55 4.51 16.41 9.02
C ALA A 55 4.59 16.85 7.55
N PRO A 56 5.08 15.99 6.64
CA PRO A 56 5.07 16.30 5.21
C PRO A 56 3.61 16.41 4.70
N ALA A 57 3.39 17.29 3.74
CA ALA A 57 2.10 17.41 3.04
C ALA A 57 2.10 16.49 1.82
N LEU A 58 1.06 15.66 1.67
CA LEU A 58 0.88 14.75 0.55
C LEU A 58 -0.60 14.71 0.19
N ASN A 59 -0.94 15.15 -1.02
CA ASN A 59 -2.32 15.24 -1.49
C ASN A 59 -2.44 14.78 -2.95
N CYS A 60 -3.64 14.32 -3.31
CA CYS A 60 -4.02 13.96 -4.67
C CYS A 60 -5.34 14.64 -5.03
N VAL A 61 -5.47 15.10 -6.26
CA VAL A 61 -6.71 15.69 -6.79
C VAL A 61 -7.79 14.62 -6.98
N ASN A 62 -7.38 13.41 -7.43
CA ASN A 62 -8.28 12.29 -7.64
C ASN A 62 -7.57 11.00 -7.23
N SER A 63 -8.15 10.28 -6.27
CA SER A 63 -7.61 9.02 -5.77
C SER A 63 -8.13 7.77 -6.49
N ASN A 64 -9.11 7.91 -7.40
CA ASN A 64 -9.65 6.82 -8.18
C ASN A 64 -9.61 7.22 -9.67
N ILE A 65 -8.77 6.57 -10.44
CA ILE A 65 -8.48 6.92 -11.83
C ILE A 65 -8.84 5.74 -12.72
N ARG A 66 -9.68 5.97 -13.72
CA ARG A 66 -9.98 4.99 -14.77
C ARG A 66 -9.10 5.26 -15.99
N VAL A 67 -8.47 4.23 -16.49
CA VAL A 67 -7.54 4.25 -17.63
C VAL A 67 -8.00 3.25 -18.66
N LYS A 68 -8.05 3.64 -19.93
CA LYS A 68 -8.35 2.69 -21.01
C LYS A 68 -7.15 1.79 -21.27
N ILE A 69 -7.43 0.58 -21.74
CA ILE A 69 -6.39 -0.33 -22.23
C ILE A 69 -5.50 0.41 -23.25
N ASN A 70 -4.20 0.21 -23.12
CA ASN A 70 -3.13 0.81 -23.94
C ASN A 70 -2.95 2.33 -23.80
N ASP A 71 -3.66 3.01 -22.90
CA ASP A 71 -3.38 4.41 -22.59
C ASP A 71 -2.13 4.56 -21.74
N ASN A 72 -1.43 5.69 -21.91
CA ASN A 72 -0.29 6.03 -21.08
C ASN A 72 -0.73 6.60 -19.74
N VAL A 73 -0.16 6.09 -18.66
CA VAL A 73 -0.44 6.53 -17.28
C VAL A 73 0.71 7.38 -16.75
N ASN A 74 0.41 8.61 -16.38
CA ASN A 74 1.31 9.43 -15.58
C ASN A 74 0.87 9.39 -14.10
N ILE A 75 1.48 8.51 -13.31
CA ILE A 75 1.13 8.34 -11.89
C ILE A 75 1.36 9.58 -11.02
N PHE A 76 2.14 10.56 -11.49
CA PHE A 76 2.41 11.80 -10.76
C PHE A 76 1.41 12.92 -11.10
N SER A 77 0.48 12.68 -12.01
CA SER A 77 -0.54 13.66 -12.36
C SER A 77 -1.48 13.91 -11.19
N GLY A 78 -1.65 15.18 -10.83
CA GLY A 78 -2.51 15.58 -9.70
C GLY A 78 -1.94 15.29 -8.32
N ILE A 79 -0.71 14.76 -8.20
CA ILE A 79 -0.03 14.54 -6.92
C ILE A 79 0.72 15.81 -6.51
N THR A 80 0.55 16.21 -5.27
CA THR A 80 1.37 17.24 -4.63
C THR A 80 2.00 16.70 -3.37
N ALA A 81 3.32 16.91 -3.22
CA ALA A 81 4.09 16.42 -2.09
C ALA A 81 5.10 17.48 -1.66
N ARG A 82 5.14 17.79 -0.36
CA ARG A 82 6.08 18.76 0.21
C ARG A 82 6.58 18.28 1.57
N THR A 83 7.81 18.63 1.91
CA THR A 83 8.32 18.52 3.28
C THR A 83 7.59 19.52 4.19
N ALA A 84 7.73 19.38 5.51
CA ALA A 84 7.26 20.38 6.47
C ALA A 84 7.86 21.77 6.20
N GLY A 85 9.12 21.82 5.73
CA GLY A 85 9.80 23.06 5.30
C GLY A 85 9.35 23.59 3.94
N GLY A 86 8.36 22.96 3.26
CA GLY A 86 7.78 23.43 1.99
C GLY A 86 8.51 22.95 0.73
N SER A 87 9.62 22.20 0.83
CA SER A 87 10.37 21.69 -0.33
C SER A 87 9.54 20.67 -1.10
N ASN A 88 9.56 20.74 -2.44
CA ASN A 88 8.82 19.83 -3.30
C ASN A 88 9.49 18.44 -3.35
N LEU A 89 8.71 17.38 -3.13
CA LEU A 89 9.17 15.98 -3.12
C LEU A 89 8.89 15.22 -4.43
N ILE A 90 8.20 15.83 -5.40
CA ILE A 90 7.82 15.13 -6.65
C ILE A 90 9.04 14.66 -7.44
N GLN A 91 10.11 15.45 -7.46
CA GLN A 91 11.34 15.02 -8.13
C GLN A 91 11.97 13.80 -7.44
N THR A 92 12.00 13.78 -6.11
CA THR A 92 12.47 12.63 -5.32
C THR A 92 11.63 11.38 -5.60
N PHE A 93 10.32 11.52 -5.75
CA PHE A 93 9.42 10.42 -6.10
C PHE A 93 9.70 9.89 -7.52
N ARG A 94 9.94 10.76 -8.49
CA ARG A 94 10.30 10.36 -9.87
C ARG A 94 11.62 9.59 -9.91
N GLU A 95 12.62 10.08 -9.20
CA GLU A 95 13.93 9.42 -9.09
C GLU A 95 13.81 8.05 -8.40
N ASP A 96 12.97 7.96 -7.37
CA ASP A 96 12.71 6.69 -6.69
C ASP A 96 11.93 5.71 -7.58
N TYR A 97 10.95 6.20 -8.33
CA TYR A 97 10.15 5.38 -9.24
C TYR A 97 10.96 4.74 -10.37
N ASN A 98 12.03 5.41 -10.81
CA ASN A 98 12.94 4.90 -11.83
C ASN A 98 13.85 3.76 -11.34
N LYS A 99 13.86 3.46 -10.04
CA LYS A 99 14.58 2.32 -9.48
C LYS A 99 13.81 1.01 -9.69
N PRO A 100 14.50 -0.15 -9.62
CA PRO A 100 13.82 -1.43 -9.53
C PRO A 100 12.80 -1.44 -8.40
N ALA A 101 11.62 -2.03 -8.61
CA ALA A 101 10.49 -1.95 -7.67
C ALA A 101 10.86 -2.33 -6.22
N ARG A 102 11.75 -3.32 -6.04
CA ARG A 102 12.21 -3.78 -4.72
C ARG A 102 13.18 -2.83 -4.01
N GLU A 103 13.75 -1.87 -4.73
CA GLU A 103 14.71 -0.89 -4.20
C GLU A 103 14.05 0.46 -3.89
N ARG A 104 12.78 0.63 -4.27
CA ARG A 104 12.02 1.84 -4.04
C ARG A 104 11.74 2.04 -2.55
N LYS A 105 11.69 3.31 -2.14
CA LYS A 105 11.46 3.72 -0.76
C LYS A 105 10.24 4.62 -0.58
N TYR A 106 9.79 5.24 -1.67
CA TYR A 106 8.77 6.28 -1.61
C TYR A 106 7.58 6.05 -2.55
N VAL A 107 7.78 5.29 -3.64
CA VAL A 107 6.71 5.05 -4.61
C VAL A 107 6.61 3.56 -4.92
N PHE A 108 5.49 2.95 -4.58
CA PHE A 108 5.23 1.54 -4.77
C PHE A 108 4.01 1.34 -5.67
N VAL A 109 4.08 0.40 -6.59
CA VAL A 109 2.96 0.01 -7.44
C VAL A 109 2.58 -1.41 -7.09
N TYR A 110 1.32 -1.64 -6.82
CA TYR A 110 0.76 -2.96 -6.55
C TYR A 110 -0.32 -3.28 -7.56
N ARG A 111 -0.30 -4.48 -8.09
CA ARG A 111 -1.44 -5.06 -8.80
C ARG A 111 -2.32 -5.75 -7.78
N LEU A 112 -3.63 -5.47 -7.82
CA LEU A 112 -4.62 -6.21 -7.05
C LEU A 112 -5.04 -7.45 -7.83
N CYS A 113 -5.09 -8.59 -7.15
CA CYS A 113 -5.49 -9.88 -7.73
C CYS A 113 -6.91 -10.23 -7.25
N ASP A 114 -7.62 -11.07 -8.01
CA ASP A 114 -9.01 -11.46 -7.73
C ASP A 114 -9.16 -12.19 -6.38
N ASP A 115 -8.09 -12.86 -5.93
CA ASP A 115 -8.02 -13.51 -4.61
C ASP A 115 -7.76 -12.53 -3.44
N HIS A 116 -7.87 -11.22 -3.70
CA HIS A 116 -7.62 -10.15 -2.76
C HIS A 116 -6.15 -10.00 -2.29
N THR A 117 -5.23 -10.68 -2.93
CA THR A 117 -3.79 -10.44 -2.71
C THR A 117 -3.31 -9.25 -3.53
N SER A 118 -2.16 -8.71 -3.17
CA SER A 118 -1.50 -7.65 -3.93
C SER A 118 -0.08 -8.06 -4.27
N VAL A 119 0.33 -7.80 -5.50
CA VAL A 119 1.67 -8.13 -5.99
C VAL A 119 2.40 -6.85 -6.35
N LEU A 120 3.62 -6.69 -5.80
CA LEU A 120 4.49 -5.56 -6.13
C LEU A 120 4.87 -5.62 -7.62
N ALA A 121 4.64 -4.52 -8.32
CA ALA A 121 4.92 -4.37 -9.75
C ALA A 121 5.90 -3.21 -10.00
N SER A 122 6.56 -3.25 -11.17
CA SER A 122 7.42 -2.15 -11.60
C SER A 122 6.61 -0.93 -12.06
N GLU A 123 5.47 -1.16 -12.71
CA GLU A 123 4.62 -0.13 -13.29
C GLU A 123 3.18 -0.63 -13.41
N ILE A 124 2.27 0.25 -13.78
CA ILE A 124 0.90 -0.12 -14.16
C ILE A 124 0.94 -0.69 -15.57
N ASP A 125 0.57 -1.96 -15.71
CA ASP A 125 0.45 -2.62 -17.03
C ASP A 125 -0.92 -2.31 -17.61
N THR A 126 -0.97 -1.40 -18.58
CA THR A 126 -2.20 -1.01 -19.26
C THR A 126 -2.55 -1.90 -20.45
N SER A 127 -1.75 -2.93 -20.77
CA SER A 127 -2.02 -3.84 -21.90
C SER A 127 -3.23 -4.75 -21.69
N LYS A 128 -3.72 -4.83 -20.48
CA LYS A 128 -4.85 -5.68 -20.05
C LYS A 128 -5.62 -5.05 -18.90
N GLU A 129 -6.88 -5.44 -18.76
CA GLU A 129 -7.71 -5.04 -17.63
C GLU A 129 -7.11 -5.45 -16.29
N GLY A 130 -7.41 -4.67 -15.28
CA GLY A 130 -6.99 -4.95 -13.92
C GLY A 130 -7.07 -3.75 -13.00
N GLU A 131 -6.88 -4.02 -11.72
CA GLU A 131 -6.85 -3.03 -10.67
C GLU A 131 -5.45 -2.86 -10.11
N TRP A 132 -5.08 -1.62 -9.88
CA TRP A 132 -3.75 -1.23 -9.43
C TRP A 132 -3.85 -0.20 -8.30
N VAL A 133 -2.88 -0.23 -7.41
CA VAL A 133 -2.73 0.79 -6.36
C VAL A 133 -1.31 1.34 -6.42
N VAL A 134 -1.21 2.66 -6.51
CA VAL A 134 0.07 3.35 -6.36
C VAL A 134 0.11 3.99 -4.97
N VAL A 135 1.09 3.61 -4.18
CA VAL A 135 1.29 4.15 -2.82
C VAL A 135 2.47 5.10 -2.84
N PHE A 136 2.21 6.34 -2.47
CA PHE A 136 3.23 7.37 -2.25
C PHE A 136 3.51 7.48 -0.75
N CYS A 137 4.78 7.61 -0.38
CA CYS A 137 5.22 7.75 0.99
C CYS A 137 6.13 8.99 1.10
N ALA A 138 5.60 10.09 1.63
CA ALA A 138 6.39 11.27 1.94
C ALA A 138 7.01 11.11 3.32
N LYS A 139 8.32 11.35 3.44
CA LYS A 139 9.05 11.29 4.69
C LYS A 139 9.81 12.59 4.93
N ASP A 140 9.74 13.09 6.15
CA ASP A 140 10.50 14.24 6.62
C ASP A 140 10.98 13.98 8.06
N GLY A 141 12.27 13.76 8.23
CA GLY A 141 12.84 13.32 9.51
C GLY A 141 12.24 11.98 9.98
N SER A 142 11.59 12.00 11.14
CA SER A 142 10.86 10.86 11.72
C SER A 142 9.39 10.79 11.27
N ASN A 143 8.86 11.87 10.69
CA ASN A 143 7.48 11.98 10.29
C ASN A 143 7.27 11.42 8.87
N PHE A 144 6.14 10.75 8.65
CA PHE A 144 5.80 10.25 7.33
C PHE A 144 4.31 10.39 7.07
N LYS A 145 3.95 10.49 5.81
CA LYS A 145 2.57 10.46 5.32
C LYS A 145 2.49 9.57 4.10
N THR A 146 1.44 8.77 4.01
CA THR A 146 1.17 7.89 2.87
C THR A 146 -0.09 8.33 2.15
N LEU A 147 -0.12 8.08 0.84
CA LEU A 147 -1.28 8.30 -0.02
C LEU A 147 -1.38 7.14 -0.98
N ALA A 148 -2.57 6.54 -1.08
CA ALA A 148 -2.88 5.50 -2.04
C ALA A 148 -3.76 6.08 -3.16
N VAL A 149 -3.41 5.79 -4.41
CA VAL A 149 -4.17 6.16 -5.60
C VAL A 149 -4.52 4.89 -6.35
N HIS A 150 -5.82 4.69 -6.60
CA HIS A 150 -6.35 3.53 -7.31
C HIS A 150 -6.44 3.79 -8.80
N TYR A 151 -6.08 2.79 -9.58
CA TYR A 151 -6.18 2.77 -11.02
C TYR A 151 -6.96 1.55 -11.46
N GLU A 152 -8.02 1.75 -12.23
CA GLU A 152 -8.78 0.71 -12.90
C GLU A 152 -8.45 0.78 -14.39
N VAL A 153 -7.76 -0.23 -14.92
CA VAL A 153 -7.54 -0.38 -16.37
C VAL A 153 -8.71 -1.17 -16.93
N TYR A 154 -9.44 -0.58 -17.88
CA TYR A 154 -10.67 -1.14 -18.42
C TYR A 154 -10.68 -1.14 -19.96
N ASP A 155 -11.39 -2.11 -20.53
CA ASP A 155 -11.66 -2.16 -21.96
C ASP A 155 -12.99 -1.43 -22.25
N PRO A 156 -12.98 -0.33 -23.04
CA PRO A 156 -14.20 0.40 -23.36
C PRO A 156 -15.13 -0.37 -24.35
N GLU A 157 -14.65 -1.44 -25.00
CA GLU A 157 -15.44 -2.22 -25.96
C GLU A 157 -16.35 -3.25 -25.27
N ILE A 158 -16.10 -3.58 -24.01
CA ILE A 158 -16.97 -4.47 -23.21
C ILE A 158 -18.13 -3.66 -22.65
N VAL A 159 -19.11 -3.38 -23.47
CA VAL A 159 -20.42 -2.89 -23.01
C VAL A 159 -21.19 -4.09 -22.44
N VAL A 160 -21.23 -4.22 -21.13
CA VAL A 160 -22.15 -5.17 -20.49
C VAL A 160 -23.57 -4.65 -20.73
N VAL A 161 -24.22 -5.19 -21.78
CA VAL A 161 -25.67 -4.99 -21.99
C VAL A 161 -26.40 -5.84 -20.94
N THR A 162 -26.82 -5.21 -19.87
CA THR A 162 -27.73 -5.80 -18.86
C THR A 162 -29.17 -5.66 -19.27
#